data_757ff96ce42017635406bb456f359865
#
_entry.id   757ff96ce42017635406bb456f359865
#
_cell.length_a   1.000
_cell.length_b   1.000
_cell.length_c   1.000
_cell.angle_alpha   90.00
_cell.angle_beta   90.00
_cell.angle_gamma   90.00
#
_symmetry.space_group_name_H-M   'P 1'
#
loop_
_entity.id
_entity.type
_entity.pdbx_description
1 polymer ?
#
loop_
_entity_poly.entity_id
_entity_poly.type
_entity_poly.pdbx_seq_one_letter_code
_entity_poly.pdbx_strand_id
1 'polypeptide(L)'
;MSPTDRVQIFQASTLYGAATVAAAIDAGRFGAPGDARRLLLVSNNAEIPETALRLDEMTGYDRIAARFDGTVDWNEAIHPHHPSSWAPRPEESPLWQRVFRTAWGLGTATVELVVESIQVNPAKALAAVFAESAVQVYADGLMSYGPTRDELPQSIACRVRRVLHLDLVPGLRPLLLTEYGVGAELVPDDAFRAVLREIAEAAADDPRLAAASEAAPTALLLGQYLAVLGILTAEEEEELHARMLRGAAAAGHRGVVFKPHPTAPARYSRALHEEAARAGVALTVLDGPLLAETFYERCRPHLVVGCFSTAMLTAAVYYGVPVARVGTETVLARLTPYENSNRIPLTIVDHLVPDLESGAAPGVPGTTPATLAPLVRAVGYCMRPTAHPGLREETVRHLERHAEAHHFPADRLTELGLRVPAAR
;
A
#
# COMPACT_ATOMS: atom_id res chain seq x y z
N MET A 1 -26.14 -16.87 19.51
CA MET A 1 -24.75 -17.04 20.02
C MET A 1 -24.47 -15.82 20.88
N SER A 2 -23.92 -16.01 22.10
CA SER A 2 -23.48 -14.86 22.91
C SER A 2 -22.37 -14.10 22.19
N PRO A 3 -22.19 -12.78 22.43
CA PRO A 3 -21.06 -12.00 21.87
C PRO A 3 -19.68 -12.61 22.17
N THR A 4 -19.59 -13.37 23.24
CA THR A 4 -18.40 -14.11 23.66
C THR A 4 -18.05 -15.34 22.78
N ASP A 5 -18.97 -15.76 21.89
CA ASP A 5 -18.78 -16.95 21.05
C ASP A 5 -18.09 -16.67 19.72
N ARG A 6 -17.84 -15.38 19.39
CA ARG A 6 -17.17 -14.96 18.15
C ARG A 6 -16.05 -13.99 18.45
N VAL A 7 -14.90 -14.22 17.80
CA VAL A 7 -13.75 -13.33 17.85
C VAL A 7 -13.30 -13.00 16.43
N GLN A 8 -13.11 -11.73 16.15
CA GLN A 8 -12.52 -11.23 14.92
C GLN A 8 -11.09 -10.77 15.22
N ILE A 9 -10.10 -11.34 14.52
CA ILE A 9 -8.69 -10.95 14.64
C ILE A 9 -8.33 -10.15 13.40
N PHE A 10 -7.99 -8.88 13.61
CA PHE A 10 -7.60 -7.94 12.57
C PHE A 10 -6.09 -7.76 12.60
N GLN A 11 -5.41 -8.24 11.56
CA GLN A 11 -3.96 -8.09 11.44
C GLN A 11 -3.62 -6.84 10.64
N ALA A 12 -2.74 -6.00 11.18
CA ALA A 12 -2.22 -4.82 10.52
C ALA A 12 -0.72 -4.62 10.79
N SER A 13 0.01 -4.17 9.77
CA SER A 13 1.45 -3.87 9.86
C SER A 13 1.76 -2.38 9.74
N THR A 14 0.80 -1.57 9.28
CA THR A 14 0.94 -0.13 9.06
C THR A 14 -0.24 0.63 9.65
N LEU A 15 -0.02 1.90 10.01
CA LEU A 15 -1.12 2.76 10.49
C LEU A 15 -2.15 3.01 9.38
N TYR A 16 -1.71 3.08 8.12
CA TYR A 16 -2.60 3.26 6.98
C TYR A 16 -3.50 2.03 6.76
N GLY A 17 -2.93 0.82 6.87
CA GLY A 17 -3.69 -0.43 6.85
C GLY A 17 -4.67 -0.54 8.02
N ALA A 18 -4.23 -0.20 9.23
CA ALA A 18 -5.09 -0.15 10.41
C ALA A 18 -6.23 0.87 10.26
N ALA A 19 -5.98 2.04 9.64
CA ALA A 19 -7.00 3.03 9.31
C ALA A 19 -8.02 2.51 8.30
N THR A 20 -7.58 1.74 7.30
CA THR A 20 -8.46 1.09 6.32
C THR A 20 -9.41 0.11 7.01
N VAL A 21 -8.89 -0.70 7.92
CA VAL A 21 -9.71 -1.62 8.73
C VAL A 21 -10.68 -0.87 9.65
N ALA A 22 -10.20 0.18 10.32
CA ALA A 22 -11.03 1.02 11.19
C ALA A 22 -12.22 1.62 10.42
N ALA A 23 -11.96 2.15 9.23
CA ALA A 23 -13.00 2.68 8.36
C ALA A 23 -14.02 1.61 7.93
N ALA A 24 -13.55 0.40 7.64
CA ALA A 24 -14.44 -0.72 7.31
C ALA A 24 -15.29 -1.16 8.52
N ILE A 25 -14.75 -1.08 9.75
CA ILE A 25 -15.48 -1.32 11.00
C ILE A 25 -16.55 -0.25 11.17
N ASP A 26 -16.20 1.02 11.04
CA ASP A 26 -17.13 2.15 11.20
C ASP A 26 -18.25 2.12 10.15
N ALA A 27 -17.95 1.64 8.96
CA ALA A 27 -18.92 1.40 7.88
C ALA A 27 -19.78 0.14 8.09
N GLY A 28 -19.67 -0.55 9.24
CA GLY A 28 -20.47 -1.73 9.58
C GLY A 28 -20.12 -3.00 8.80
N ARG A 29 -18.96 -3.06 8.13
CA ARG A 29 -18.57 -4.23 7.29
C ARG A 29 -18.33 -5.50 8.12
N PHE A 30 -18.18 -5.38 9.42
CA PHE A 30 -17.84 -6.48 10.34
C PHE A 30 -18.92 -6.70 11.43
N GLY A 31 -20.13 -6.24 11.20
CA GLY A 31 -21.23 -6.29 12.16
C GLY A 31 -21.25 -5.13 13.14
N ALA A 32 -22.28 -5.09 14.00
CA ALA A 32 -22.44 -4.04 15.00
C ALA A 32 -21.39 -4.16 16.14
N PRO A 33 -21.11 -3.07 16.86
CA PRO A 33 -20.35 -3.15 18.10
C PRO A 33 -20.97 -4.16 19.07
N GLY A 34 -20.15 -5.07 19.61
CA GLY A 34 -20.58 -6.12 20.52
C GLY A 34 -21.08 -7.42 19.87
N ASP A 35 -21.23 -7.51 18.53
CA ASP A 35 -21.55 -8.77 17.84
C ASP A 35 -20.44 -9.80 17.92
N ALA A 36 -19.20 -9.34 18.03
CA ALA A 36 -18.00 -10.15 18.22
C ALA A 36 -16.96 -9.37 19.01
N ARG A 37 -16.10 -10.07 19.74
CA ARG A 37 -14.89 -9.48 20.32
C ARG A 37 -13.89 -9.21 19.20
N ARG A 38 -13.37 -7.98 19.14
CA ARG A 38 -12.40 -7.54 18.12
C ARG A 38 -11.00 -7.41 18.71
N LEU A 39 -10.04 -8.12 18.15
CA LEU A 39 -8.63 -8.01 18.54
C LEU A 39 -7.84 -7.42 17.37
N LEU A 40 -7.05 -6.37 17.66
CA LEU A 40 -6.07 -5.84 16.71
C LEU A 40 -4.75 -6.60 16.92
N LEU A 41 -4.31 -7.34 15.92
CA LEU A 41 -3.02 -8.00 15.91
C LEU A 41 -2.06 -7.14 15.11
N VAL A 42 -1.10 -6.53 15.82
CA VAL A 42 -0.08 -5.67 15.21
C VAL A 42 1.16 -6.48 14.89
N SER A 43 1.78 -6.20 13.74
CA SER A 43 3.05 -6.81 13.35
C SER A 43 4.01 -5.75 12.80
N ASN A 44 5.27 -5.83 13.18
CA ASN A 44 6.35 -5.04 12.61
C ASN A 44 7.17 -5.92 11.67
N ASN A 45 7.00 -5.72 10.36
CA ASN A 45 7.60 -6.54 9.31
C ASN A 45 8.88 -5.93 8.74
N ALA A 46 9.45 -4.89 9.37
CA ALA A 46 10.72 -4.31 8.97
C ALA A 46 11.85 -5.34 9.01
N GLU A 47 12.91 -5.13 8.23
CA GLU A 47 14.08 -6.04 8.19
C GLU A 47 14.68 -6.27 9.59
N ILE A 48 14.73 -5.22 10.41
CA ILE A 48 15.14 -5.27 11.82
C ILE A 48 14.01 -4.65 12.65
N PRO A 49 13.01 -5.44 13.07
CA PRO A 49 11.83 -4.94 13.76
C PRO A 49 12.15 -4.16 15.05
N GLU A 50 13.24 -4.54 15.73
CA GLU A 50 13.65 -3.95 17.03
C GLU A 50 14.14 -2.50 16.89
N THR A 51 14.53 -2.09 15.68
CA THR A 51 15.03 -0.72 15.40
C THR A 51 14.04 0.13 14.63
N ALA A 52 12.98 -0.49 14.11
CA ALA A 52 11.97 0.20 13.33
C ALA A 52 10.82 0.68 14.23
N LEU A 53 10.23 1.80 13.83
CA LEU A 53 9.08 2.37 14.52
C LEU A 53 7.92 1.36 14.57
N ARG A 54 7.38 1.14 15.73
CA ARG A 54 6.23 0.23 15.95
C ARG A 54 4.93 0.92 15.54
N LEU A 55 3.94 0.12 15.17
CA LEU A 55 2.61 0.65 14.82
C LEU A 55 1.96 1.42 15.97
N ASP A 56 2.10 0.93 17.20
CA ASP A 56 1.55 1.53 18.43
C ASP A 56 2.27 2.83 18.87
N GLU A 57 3.42 3.13 18.28
CA GLU A 57 4.15 4.39 18.48
C GLU A 57 3.75 5.47 17.44
N MET A 58 2.99 5.09 16.43
CA MET A 58 2.54 6.02 15.39
C MET A 58 1.49 7.00 15.95
N THR A 59 1.64 8.28 15.60
CA THR A 59 0.69 9.32 16.01
C THR A 59 -0.71 9.01 15.48
N GLY A 60 -1.68 8.97 16.38
CA GLY A 60 -3.08 8.63 16.07
C GLY A 60 -3.43 7.15 16.20
N TYR A 61 -2.47 6.29 16.55
CA TYR A 61 -2.75 4.87 16.80
C TYR A 61 -3.87 4.64 17.83
N ASP A 62 -3.84 5.38 18.94
CA ASP A 62 -4.86 5.25 20.00
C ASP A 62 -6.29 5.47 19.49
N ARG A 63 -6.46 6.37 18.49
CA ARG A 63 -7.75 6.59 17.83
C ARG A 63 -8.23 5.35 17.10
N ILE A 64 -7.30 4.64 16.44
CA ILE A 64 -7.60 3.38 15.76
C ILE A 64 -7.87 2.27 16.76
N ALA A 65 -7.00 2.12 17.76
CA ALA A 65 -7.06 1.06 18.78
C ALA A 65 -8.39 1.08 19.56
N ALA A 66 -9.01 2.25 19.73
CA ALA A 66 -10.30 2.41 20.43
C ALA A 66 -11.46 1.61 19.78
N ARG A 67 -11.31 1.11 18.56
CA ARG A 67 -12.32 0.28 17.87
C ARG A 67 -12.20 -1.22 18.19
N PHE A 68 -11.19 -1.59 18.99
CA PHE A 68 -10.88 -2.98 19.33
C PHE A 68 -10.96 -3.20 20.83
N ASP A 69 -11.33 -4.42 21.23
CA ASP A 69 -11.41 -4.84 22.63
C ASP A 69 -10.02 -5.18 23.23
N GLY A 70 -8.98 -5.20 22.40
CA GLY A 70 -7.61 -5.43 22.83
C GLY A 70 -6.65 -5.50 21.64
N THR A 71 -5.36 -5.37 21.96
CA THR A 71 -4.26 -5.48 21.01
C THR A 71 -3.38 -6.67 21.35
N VAL A 72 -2.86 -7.31 20.33
CA VAL A 72 -1.90 -8.43 20.40
C VAL A 72 -0.68 -8.05 19.58
N ASP A 73 0.50 -8.19 20.15
CA ASP A 73 1.76 -8.05 19.44
C ASP A 73 2.16 -9.39 18.82
N TRP A 74 2.22 -9.44 17.48
CA TRP A 74 2.59 -10.66 16.77
C TRP A 74 4.07 -10.98 16.92
N ASN A 75 4.94 -9.97 16.90
CA ASN A 75 6.38 -10.16 17.03
C ASN A 75 6.72 -10.78 18.39
N GLU A 76 6.07 -10.31 19.46
CA GLU A 76 6.17 -10.91 20.80
C GLU A 76 5.64 -12.35 20.83
N ALA A 77 4.48 -12.59 20.21
CA ALA A 77 3.81 -13.89 20.24
C ALA A 77 4.62 -15.02 19.57
N ILE A 78 5.47 -14.68 18.60
CA ILE A 78 6.32 -15.64 17.87
C ILE A 78 7.81 -15.52 18.18
N HIS A 79 8.20 -14.63 19.10
CA HIS A 79 9.61 -14.43 19.44
C HIS A 79 10.31 -15.78 19.73
N PRO A 80 11.54 -16.02 19.22
CA PRO A 80 12.47 -15.08 18.58
C PRO A 80 12.40 -15.05 17.03
N HIS A 81 11.32 -15.46 16.44
CA HIS A 81 11.19 -15.55 14.98
C HIS A 81 10.80 -14.23 14.35
N HIS A 82 11.27 -14.01 13.11
CA HIS A 82 10.89 -12.84 12.34
C HIS A 82 9.49 -13.01 11.71
N PRO A 83 8.58 -12.00 11.79
CA PRO A 83 7.20 -12.12 11.34
C PRO A 83 7.04 -12.44 9.85
N SER A 84 7.93 -11.93 8.99
CA SER A 84 7.86 -12.17 7.55
C SER A 84 8.30 -13.58 7.13
N SER A 85 9.06 -14.29 7.97
CA SER A 85 9.61 -15.60 7.64
C SER A 85 8.99 -16.75 8.44
N TRP A 86 8.39 -16.48 9.61
CA TRP A 86 7.82 -17.53 10.42
C TRP A 86 6.48 -18.03 9.88
N ALA A 87 6.37 -19.35 9.82
CA ALA A 87 5.11 -20.05 9.64
C ALA A 87 5.20 -21.39 10.39
N PRO A 88 4.09 -21.88 10.96
CA PRO A 88 4.07 -23.20 11.60
C PRO A 88 4.22 -24.30 10.55
N ARG A 89 4.87 -25.39 10.89
CA ARG A 89 4.75 -26.61 10.10
C ARG A 89 3.31 -27.13 10.22
N PRO A 90 2.78 -27.81 9.19
CA PRO A 90 1.39 -28.29 9.21
C PRO A 90 1.01 -29.09 10.45
N GLU A 91 1.91 -29.95 10.91
CA GLU A 91 1.73 -30.79 12.10
C GLU A 91 1.78 -30.01 13.41
N GLU A 92 2.36 -28.81 13.41
CA GLU A 92 2.45 -27.92 14.58
C GLU A 92 1.26 -26.98 14.72
N SER A 93 0.49 -26.78 13.63
CA SER A 93 -0.61 -25.82 13.63
C SER A 93 -1.61 -26.02 14.79
N PRO A 94 -2.03 -27.25 15.17
CA PRO A 94 -2.93 -27.45 16.30
C PRO A 94 -2.31 -27.03 17.64
N LEU A 95 -0.99 -27.21 17.81
CA LEU A 95 -0.27 -26.78 19.01
C LEU A 95 -0.26 -25.25 19.09
N TRP A 96 0.14 -24.57 18.00
CA TRP A 96 0.16 -23.12 17.95
C TRP A 96 -1.24 -22.51 18.12
N GLN A 97 -2.26 -23.12 17.52
CA GLN A 97 -3.64 -22.69 17.73
C GLN A 97 -4.03 -22.75 19.21
N ARG A 98 -3.66 -23.83 19.92
CA ARG A 98 -3.93 -23.94 21.36
C ARG A 98 -3.17 -22.89 22.17
N VAL A 99 -1.90 -22.65 21.85
CA VAL A 99 -1.06 -21.63 22.49
C VAL A 99 -1.70 -20.25 22.32
N PHE A 100 -2.02 -19.84 21.12
CA PHE A 100 -2.61 -18.52 20.88
C PHE A 100 -4.03 -18.39 21.43
N ARG A 101 -4.85 -19.45 21.36
CA ARG A 101 -6.16 -19.43 22.01
C ARG A 101 -6.06 -19.18 23.51
N THR A 102 -5.06 -19.78 24.16
CA THR A 102 -4.83 -19.60 25.60
C THR A 102 -4.26 -18.20 25.89
N ALA A 103 -3.21 -17.79 25.18
CA ALA A 103 -2.54 -16.51 25.39
C ALA A 103 -3.44 -15.30 25.14
N TRP A 104 -4.30 -15.37 24.12
CA TRP A 104 -5.20 -14.28 23.74
C TRP A 104 -6.60 -14.39 24.34
N GLY A 105 -6.83 -15.40 25.18
CA GLY A 105 -8.12 -15.60 25.87
C GLY A 105 -9.28 -15.84 24.91
N LEU A 106 -9.06 -16.62 23.84
CA LEU A 106 -10.09 -16.90 22.82
C LEU A 106 -11.04 -18.02 23.23
N GLY A 107 -10.67 -18.86 24.17
CA GLY A 107 -11.47 -20.01 24.61
C GLY A 107 -11.89 -20.89 23.43
N THR A 108 -13.19 -21.23 23.38
CA THR A 108 -13.80 -22.03 22.30
C THR A 108 -14.48 -21.17 21.23
N ALA A 109 -14.32 -19.85 21.26
CA ALA A 109 -14.97 -18.93 20.32
C ALA A 109 -14.62 -19.26 18.86
N THR A 110 -15.57 -19.03 17.97
CA THR A 110 -15.32 -19.06 16.53
C THR A 110 -14.45 -17.88 16.14
N VAL A 111 -13.31 -18.15 15.51
CA VAL A 111 -12.36 -17.12 15.07
C VAL A 111 -12.62 -16.80 13.60
N GLU A 112 -12.64 -15.51 13.29
CA GLU A 112 -12.61 -14.95 11.95
C GLU A 112 -11.35 -14.11 11.79
N LEU A 113 -10.65 -14.26 10.67
CA LEU A 113 -9.43 -13.53 10.37
C LEU A 113 -9.73 -12.41 9.38
N VAL A 114 -9.22 -11.22 9.67
CA VAL A 114 -9.19 -10.07 8.76
C VAL A 114 -7.73 -9.69 8.57
N VAL A 115 -7.19 -9.92 7.38
CA VAL A 115 -5.75 -9.84 7.15
C VAL A 115 -5.39 -8.87 6.02
N GLU A 116 -4.24 -8.22 6.16
CA GLU A 116 -3.74 -7.22 5.21
C GLU A 116 -3.44 -7.83 3.84
N SER A 117 -2.71 -8.91 3.80
CA SER A 117 -2.38 -9.60 2.56
C SER A 117 -2.23 -11.09 2.81
N ILE A 118 -3.11 -11.90 2.22
CA ILE A 118 -3.07 -13.36 2.39
C ILE A 118 -1.90 -14.03 1.65
N GLN A 119 -1.14 -13.29 0.86
CA GLN A 119 -0.05 -13.82 0.03
C GLN A 119 1.27 -13.97 0.78
N VAL A 120 1.44 -13.29 1.90
CA VAL A 120 2.68 -13.24 2.68
C VAL A 120 2.41 -13.46 4.17
N ASN A 121 3.47 -13.72 4.94
CA ASN A 121 3.38 -13.71 6.40
C ASN A 121 3.33 -12.26 6.92
N PRO A 122 2.65 -12.04 8.03
CA PRO A 122 2.07 -13.02 8.96
C PRO A 122 0.70 -13.59 8.58
N ALA A 123 0.01 -13.03 7.57
CA ALA A 123 -1.34 -13.45 7.20
C ALA A 123 -1.44 -14.95 6.84
N LYS A 124 -0.47 -15.47 6.05
CA LYS A 124 -0.40 -16.92 5.74
C LYS A 124 -0.22 -17.78 6.98
N ALA A 125 0.66 -17.36 7.88
CA ALA A 125 0.90 -18.08 9.14
C ALA A 125 -0.36 -18.11 10.02
N LEU A 126 -1.04 -16.98 10.16
CA LEU A 126 -2.32 -16.90 10.89
C LEU A 126 -3.38 -17.82 10.27
N ALA A 127 -3.51 -17.79 8.93
CA ALA A 127 -4.46 -18.66 8.23
C ALA A 127 -4.10 -20.15 8.35
N ALA A 128 -2.83 -20.50 8.52
CA ALA A 128 -2.38 -21.87 8.76
C ALA A 128 -2.67 -22.30 10.21
N VAL A 129 -2.44 -21.42 11.19
CA VAL A 129 -2.74 -21.69 12.60
C VAL A 129 -4.24 -21.85 12.84
N PHE A 130 -5.04 -20.91 12.34
CA PHE A 130 -6.50 -20.94 12.48
C PHE A 130 -7.16 -21.56 11.24
N ALA A 131 -6.87 -22.84 11.00
CA ALA A 131 -7.20 -23.55 9.76
C ALA A 131 -8.71 -23.64 9.43
N GLU A 132 -9.58 -23.47 10.43
CA GLU A 132 -11.05 -23.51 10.24
C GLU A 132 -11.68 -22.12 10.11
N SER A 133 -10.89 -21.05 10.29
CA SER A 133 -11.41 -19.69 10.29
C SER A 133 -11.74 -19.20 8.89
N ALA A 134 -12.87 -18.52 8.76
CA ALA A 134 -13.12 -17.69 7.59
C ALA A 134 -12.06 -16.59 7.51
N VAL A 135 -11.65 -16.25 6.29
CA VAL A 135 -10.64 -15.22 6.05
C VAL A 135 -11.28 -14.11 5.23
N GLN A 136 -11.13 -12.88 5.69
CA GLN A 136 -11.41 -11.68 4.93
C GLN A 136 -10.07 -10.98 4.66
N VAL A 137 -9.88 -10.51 3.44
CA VAL A 137 -8.68 -9.79 3.05
C VAL A 137 -9.02 -8.31 2.91
N TYR A 138 -8.17 -7.44 3.40
CA TYR A 138 -8.22 -6.04 3.03
C TYR A 138 -6.94 -5.63 2.31
N ALA A 139 -7.09 -4.70 1.38
CA ALA A 139 -6.00 -4.20 0.56
C ALA A 139 -6.07 -2.67 0.53
N ASP A 140 -5.08 -2.05 1.13
CA ASP A 140 -5.01 -0.61 1.37
C ASP A 140 -4.27 0.17 0.28
N GLY A 141 -3.71 -0.52 -0.73
CA GLY A 141 -2.86 0.10 -1.74
C GLY A 141 -3.14 -0.34 -3.17
N LEU A 142 -2.39 0.27 -4.09
CA LEU A 142 -2.52 0.04 -5.54
C LEU A 142 -2.20 -1.40 -5.98
N MET A 143 -1.52 -2.18 -5.14
CA MET A 143 -1.24 -3.59 -5.43
C MET A 143 -2.52 -4.44 -5.52
N SER A 144 -3.63 -3.99 -4.93
CA SER A 144 -4.93 -4.66 -5.02
C SER A 144 -5.45 -4.80 -6.47
N TYR A 145 -5.08 -3.87 -7.33
CA TYR A 145 -5.48 -3.90 -8.75
C TYR A 145 -4.69 -4.93 -9.57
N GLY A 146 -3.61 -5.49 -9.02
CA GLY A 146 -2.83 -6.55 -9.63
C GLY A 146 -3.33 -7.96 -9.32
N PRO A 147 -2.83 -8.97 -10.08
CA PRO A 147 -3.14 -10.37 -9.82
C PRO A 147 -2.53 -10.83 -8.50
N THR A 148 -3.05 -11.93 -7.96
CA THR A 148 -2.43 -12.63 -6.83
C THR A 148 -1.03 -13.09 -7.24
N ARG A 149 -0.01 -12.68 -6.47
CA ARG A 149 1.39 -12.91 -6.82
C ARG A 149 1.77 -14.39 -6.78
N ASP A 150 1.40 -15.06 -5.69
CA ASP A 150 1.70 -16.45 -5.47
C ASP A 150 0.40 -17.28 -5.39
N GLU A 151 0.45 -18.51 -5.88
CA GLU A 151 -0.67 -19.43 -5.74
C GLU A 151 -0.95 -19.72 -4.26
N LEU A 152 -2.21 -19.58 -3.87
CA LEU A 152 -2.62 -19.92 -2.52
C LEU A 152 -2.91 -21.41 -2.39
N PRO A 153 -2.48 -22.04 -1.27
CA PRO A 153 -2.94 -23.38 -0.94
C PRO A 153 -4.47 -23.45 -0.95
N GLN A 154 -5.03 -24.49 -1.53
CA GLN A 154 -6.48 -24.69 -1.62
C GLN A 154 -7.15 -24.59 -0.23
N SER A 155 -6.50 -25.09 0.81
CA SER A 155 -6.96 -25.01 2.20
C SER A 155 -7.10 -23.58 2.74
N ILE A 156 -6.43 -22.60 2.13
CA ILE A 156 -6.58 -21.18 2.44
C ILE A 156 -7.56 -20.54 1.47
N ALA A 157 -7.36 -20.73 0.16
CA ALA A 157 -8.15 -20.07 -0.88
C ALA A 157 -9.67 -20.29 -0.70
N CYS A 158 -10.10 -21.51 -0.37
CA CYS A 158 -11.53 -21.83 -0.18
C CYS A 158 -12.18 -21.13 1.02
N ARG A 159 -11.41 -20.56 1.92
CA ARG A 159 -11.89 -19.84 3.11
C ARG A 159 -11.93 -18.32 2.96
N VAL A 160 -11.31 -17.79 1.90
CA VAL A 160 -11.34 -16.35 1.62
C VAL A 160 -12.74 -15.97 1.14
N ARG A 161 -13.35 -14.98 1.80
CA ARG A 161 -14.74 -14.59 1.56
C ARG A 161 -14.87 -13.37 0.67
N ARG A 162 -14.00 -12.36 0.88
CA ARG A 162 -14.00 -11.10 0.13
C ARG A 162 -12.67 -10.39 0.26
N VAL A 163 -12.47 -9.41 -0.63
CA VAL A 163 -11.41 -8.40 -0.55
C VAL A 163 -12.06 -7.04 -0.30
N LEU A 164 -11.73 -6.40 0.82
CA LEU A 164 -12.07 -5.01 1.06
C LEU A 164 -10.96 -4.13 0.48
N HIS A 165 -11.31 -3.07 -0.22
CA HIS A 165 -10.32 -2.16 -0.82
C HIS A 165 -10.77 -0.71 -0.83
N LEU A 166 -9.81 0.21 -0.95
CA LEU A 166 -10.06 1.64 -1.14
C LEU A 166 -10.28 1.95 -2.63
N ASP A 167 -11.12 2.95 -2.95
CA ASP A 167 -11.33 3.41 -4.33
C ASP A 167 -10.27 4.43 -4.78
N LEU A 168 -9.01 4.01 -4.75
CA LEU A 168 -7.87 4.87 -5.12
C LEU A 168 -7.79 5.17 -6.62
N VAL A 169 -8.48 4.39 -7.43
CA VAL A 169 -8.61 4.57 -8.88
C VAL A 169 -10.09 4.37 -9.23
N PRO A 170 -10.89 5.44 -9.19
CA PRO A 170 -12.34 5.35 -9.35
C PRO A 170 -12.77 4.54 -10.56
N GLY A 171 -13.56 3.49 -10.31
CA GLY A 171 -14.09 2.60 -11.35
C GLY A 171 -13.15 1.47 -11.81
N LEU A 172 -11.89 1.42 -11.37
CA LEU A 172 -11.01 0.28 -11.62
C LEU A 172 -11.31 -0.84 -10.61
N ARG A 173 -11.47 -2.06 -11.10
CA ARG A 173 -11.74 -3.21 -10.24
C ARG A 173 -10.46 -3.97 -9.91
N PRO A 174 -10.25 -4.37 -8.65
CA PRO A 174 -9.15 -5.24 -8.26
C PRO A 174 -9.13 -6.56 -9.05
N LEU A 175 -7.92 -7.02 -9.39
CA LEU A 175 -7.67 -8.38 -9.89
C LEU A 175 -7.31 -9.35 -8.76
N LEU A 176 -6.91 -8.83 -7.61
CA LEU A 176 -6.49 -9.62 -6.46
C LEU A 176 -7.55 -10.67 -6.09
N LEU A 177 -7.15 -11.95 -6.04
CA LEU A 177 -7.96 -13.12 -5.67
C LEU A 177 -9.15 -13.42 -6.58
N THR A 178 -9.28 -12.75 -7.73
CA THR A 178 -10.40 -13.03 -8.65
C THR A 178 -10.31 -14.40 -9.28
N GLU A 179 -9.13 -15.00 -9.42
CA GLU A 179 -8.91 -16.37 -9.88
C GLU A 179 -9.52 -17.44 -8.94
N TYR A 180 -9.74 -17.08 -7.67
CA TYR A 180 -10.42 -17.93 -6.69
C TYR A 180 -11.92 -17.60 -6.55
N GLY A 181 -12.45 -16.73 -7.40
CA GLY A 181 -13.85 -16.32 -7.36
C GLY A 181 -14.19 -15.37 -6.19
N VAL A 182 -13.19 -14.76 -5.58
CA VAL A 182 -13.38 -13.84 -4.45
C VAL A 182 -13.83 -12.48 -4.95
N GLY A 183 -14.95 -11.97 -4.42
CA GLY A 183 -15.48 -10.65 -4.74
C GLY A 183 -14.72 -9.53 -4.02
N ALA A 184 -14.62 -8.37 -4.69
CA ALA A 184 -14.09 -7.15 -4.08
C ALA A 184 -15.23 -6.23 -3.63
N GLU A 185 -15.08 -5.62 -2.45
CA GLU A 185 -16.01 -4.65 -1.86
C GLU A 185 -15.27 -3.37 -1.48
N LEU A 186 -15.89 -2.24 -1.75
CA LEU A 186 -15.33 -0.94 -1.39
C LEU A 186 -15.50 -0.64 0.11
N VAL A 187 -14.43 -0.14 0.72
CA VAL A 187 -14.51 0.62 1.96
C VAL A 187 -15.00 2.02 1.58
N PRO A 188 -16.07 2.55 2.21
CA PRO A 188 -16.60 3.86 1.86
C PRO A 188 -15.58 4.98 2.08
N ASP A 189 -15.43 5.85 1.09
CA ASP A 189 -14.47 6.96 1.10
C ASP A 189 -14.69 7.93 2.26
N ASP A 190 -15.95 8.22 2.58
CA ASP A 190 -16.31 9.09 3.68
C ASP A 190 -15.91 8.53 5.05
N ALA A 191 -16.07 7.20 5.24
CA ALA A 191 -15.60 6.52 6.44
C ALA A 191 -14.07 6.54 6.54
N PHE A 192 -13.36 6.26 5.44
CA PHE A 192 -11.91 6.31 5.45
C PHE A 192 -11.37 7.72 5.72
N ARG A 193 -11.93 8.73 5.07
CA ARG A 193 -11.57 10.14 5.32
C ARG A 193 -11.87 10.58 6.76
N ALA A 194 -12.95 10.07 7.37
CA ALA A 194 -13.24 10.35 8.77
C ALA A 194 -12.14 9.83 9.69
N VAL A 195 -11.68 8.60 9.48
CA VAL A 195 -10.58 8.01 10.25
C VAL A 195 -9.26 8.78 10.02
N LEU A 196 -8.95 9.18 8.78
CA LEU A 196 -7.75 9.99 8.50
C LEU A 196 -7.79 11.34 9.21
N ARG A 197 -8.96 11.97 9.33
CA ARG A 197 -9.13 13.21 10.12
C ARG A 197 -8.88 13.00 11.61
N GLU A 198 -9.38 11.90 12.19
CA GLU A 198 -9.09 11.56 13.59
C GLU A 198 -7.59 11.40 13.87
N ILE A 199 -6.87 10.75 12.94
CA ILE A 199 -5.40 10.61 13.02
C ILE A 199 -4.73 11.99 12.92
N ALA A 200 -5.19 12.84 12.00
CA ALA A 200 -4.65 14.19 11.83
C ALA A 200 -4.94 15.10 13.01
N GLU A 201 -6.09 14.94 13.66
CA GLU A 201 -6.44 15.65 14.90
C GLU A 201 -5.51 15.25 16.06
N ALA A 202 -5.14 13.98 16.16
CA ALA A 202 -4.18 13.51 17.17
C ALA A 202 -2.77 14.09 16.97
N ALA A 203 -2.45 14.56 15.77
CA ALA A 203 -1.19 15.21 15.42
C ALA A 203 -1.26 16.74 15.45
N ALA A 204 -2.33 17.35 15.97
CA ALA A 204 -2.57 18.80 15.84
C ALA A 204 -1.45 19.67 16.41
N ASP A 205 -0.84 19.22 17.50
CA ASP A 205 0.22 19.97 18.22
C ASP A 205 1.64 19.46 17.87
N ASP A 206 1.79 18.67 16.80
CA ASP A 206 3.09 18.17 16.40
C ASP A 206 3.96 19.31 15.81
N PRO A 207 5.11 19.65 16.43
CA PRO A 207 5.94 20.76 16.01
C PRO A 207 6.51 20.59 14.60
N ARG A 208 6.63 19.33 14.12
CA ARG A 208 7.11 19.04 12.76
C ARG A 208 6.10 19.48 11.71
N LEU A 209 4.79 19.29 11.98
CA LEU A 209 3.74 19.78 11.11
C LEU A 209 3.67 21.31 11.10
N ALA A 210 3.84 21.94 12.27
CA ALA A 210 3.89 23.40 12.35
C ALA A 210 5.02 23.96 11.50
N ALA A 211 6.24 23.44 11.66
CA ALA A 211 7.41 23.85 10.87
C ALA A 211 7.21 23.64 9.36
N ALA A 212 6.58 22.50 8.97
CA ALA A 212 6.30 22.21 7.57
C ALA A 212 5.21 23.12 6.97
N SER A 213 4.28 23.64 7.80
CA SER A 213 3.19 24.52 7.35
C SER A 213 3.64 25.95 7.07
N GLU A 214 4.74 26.43 7.68
CA GLU A 214 5.22 27.79 7.54
C GLU A 214 5.80 28.09 6.14
N ALA A 215 6.15 27.07 5.39
CA ALA A 215 6.81 27.18 4.08
C ALA A 215 5.80 27.12 2.92
N ALA A 216 4.88 28.07 2.80
CA ALA A 216 3.93 28.13 1.67
C ALA A 216 4.46 29.00 0.50
N PRO A 217 4.14 28.69 -0.78
CA PRO A 217 3.43 27.53 -1.30
C PRO A 217 4.29 26.26 -1.26
N THR A 218 3.73 25.16 -0.77
CA THR A 218 4.48 23.96 -0.43
C THR A 218 4.24 22.83 -1.41
N ALA A 219 5.31 22.20 -1.90
CA ALA A 219 5.29 20.91 -2.54
C ALA A 219 5.71 19.84 -1.53
N LEU A 220 5.01 18.69 -1.51
CA LEU A 220 5.42 17.52 -0.74
C LEU A 220 6.09 16.51 -1.65
N LEU A 221 7.30 16.09 -1.31
CA LEU A 221 8.01 15.00 -1.97
C LEU A 221 7.87 13.73 -1.12
N LEU A 222 7.42 12.66 -1.75
CA LEU A 222 7.27 11.34 -1.13
C LEU A 222 8.50 10.49 -1.42
N GLY A 223 9.32 10.27 -0.41
CA GLY A 223 10.45 9.35 -0.47
C GLY A 223 10.02 7.90 -0.64
N GLN A 224 10.88 7.11 -1.23
CA GLN A 224 10.71 5.67 -1.39
C GLN A 224 11.88 4.92 -0.76
N TYR A 225 11.94 3.60 -0.93
CA TYR A 225 13.01 2.74 -0.43
C TYR A 225 13.44 1.73 -1.49
N LEU A 226 13.61 2.22 -2.73
CA LEU A 226 13.88 1.42 -3.91
C LEU A 226 15.24 0.73 -3.88
N ALA A 227 16.21 1.32 -3.19
CA ALA A 227 17.53 0.73 -2.98
C ALA A 227 17.45 -0.49 -2.05
N VAL A 228 16.66 -0.44 -0.99
CA VAL A 228 16.43 -1.58 -0.10
C VAL A 228 15.73 -2.73 -0.84
N LEU A 229 14.84 -2.39 -1.77
CA LEU A 229 14.18 -3.37 -2.65
C LEU A 229 15.10 -3.90 -3.78
N GLY A 230 16.33 -3.40 -3.90
CA GLY A 230 17.27 -3.79 -4.95
C GLY A 230 16.89 -3.34 -6.37
N ILE A 231 16.00 -2.37 -6.51
CA ILE A 231 15.52 -1.84 -7.81
C ILE A 231 16.46 -0.74 -8.31
N LEU A 232 16.92 0.12 -7.42
CA LEU A 232 17.90 1.18 -7.68
C LEU A 232 19.12 1.00 -6.77
N THR A 233 20.20 1.66 -7.10
CA THR A 233 21.28 1.87 -6.12
C THR A 233 20.88 3.01 -5.17
N ALA A 234 21.59 3.15 -4.07
CA ALA A 234 21.31 4.21 -3.12
C ALA A 234 21.58 5.60 -3.70
N GLU A 235 22.61 5.74 -4.54
CA GLU A 235 22.95 6.96 -5.25
C GLU A 235 21.89 7.32 -6.31
N GLU A 236 21.34 6.32 -6.99
CA GLU A 236 20.23 6.52 -7.94
C GLU A 236 18.94 6.93 -7.25
N GLU A 237 18.68 6.43 -6.03
CA GLU A 237 17.52 6.85 -5.24
C GLU A 237 17.70 8.27 -4.69
N GLU A 238 18.91 8.65 -4.26
CA GLU A 238 19.25 10.05 -3.92
C GLU A 238 19.03 10.99 -5.11
N GLU A 239 19.49 10.61 -6.30
CA GLU A 239 19.26 11.38 -7.53
C GLU A 239 17.78 11.47 -7.90
N LEU A 240 17.00 10.39 -7.70
CA LEU A 240 15.55 10.41 -7.91
C LEU A 240 14.87 11.49 -7.02
N HIS A 241 15.25 11.55 -5.74
CA HIS A 241 14.72 12.57 -4.83
C HIS A 241 15.18 13.98 -5.23
N ALA A 242 16.44 14.15 -5.67
CA ALA A 242 16.95 15.42 -6.19
C ALA A 242 16.18 15.88 -7.45
N ARG A 243 15.85 14.96 -8.37
CA ARG A 243 15.02 15.24 -9.56
C ARG A 243 13.61 15.70 -9.15
N MET A 244 12.99 15.05 -8.15
CA MET A 244 11.69 15.47 -7.63
C MET A 244 11.76 16.92 -7.11
N LEU A 245 12.80 17.25 -6.36
CA LEU A 245 12.99 18.61 -5.82
C LEU A 245 13.20 19.63 -6.94
N ARG A 246 14.09 19.35 -7.90
CA ARG A 246 14.32 20.23 -9.04
C ARG A 246 13.05 20.46 -9.85
N GLY A 247 12.28 19.41 -10.09
CA GLY A 247 10.98 19.50 -10.77
C GLY A 247 9.99 20.38 -10.03
N ALA A 248 9.87 20.21 -8.71
CA ALA A 248 9.02 21.06 -7.88
C ALA A 248 9.48 22.53 -7.89
N ALA A 249 10.78 22.77 -7.80
CA ALA A 249 11.37 24.12 -7.89
C ALA A 249 11.11 24.78 -9.26
N ALA A 250 11.26 24.03 -10.35
CA ALA A 250 10.95 24.48 -11.71
C ALA A 250 9.45 24.79 -11.91
N ALA A 251 8.57 24.05 -11.22
CA ALA A 251 7.14 24.33 -11.18
C ALA A 251 6.77 25.55 -10.29
N GLY A 252 7.75 26.24 -9.72
CA GLY A 252 7.57 27.49 -8.96
C GLY A 252 7.44 27.33 -7.46
N HIS A 253 7.57 26.11 -6.90
CA HIS A 253 7.50 25.89 -5.46
C HIS A 253 8.83 26.32 -4.79
N ARG A 254 8.73 27.19 -3.79
CA ARG A 254 9.88 27.70 -3.00
C ARG A 254 9.98 27.06 -1.63
N GLY A 255 8.88 26.50 -1.12
CA GLY A 255 8.83 25.66 0.05
C GLY A 255 8.65 24.21 -0.38
N VAL A 256 9.50 23.32 0.09
CA VAL A 256 9.42 21.88 -0.19
C VAL A 256 9.47 21.12 1.13
N VAL A 257 8.56 20.19 1.30
CA VAL A 257 8.58 19.24 2.41
C VAL A 257 8.97 17.88 1.85
N PHE A 258 9.95 17.24 2.45
CA PHE A 258 10.31 15.86 2.12
C PHE A 258 9.83 14.92 3.21
N LYS A 259 8.99 13.98 2.85
CA LYS A 259 8.57 12.88 3.72
C LYS A 259 9.33 11.62 3.32
N PRO A 260 10.39 11.24 4.06
CA PRO A 260 11.10 10.01 3.78
C PRO A 260 10.21 8.80 4.06
N HIS A 261 10.48 7.68 3.39
CA HIS A 261 9.90 6.41 3.80
C HIS A 261 10.39 6.07 5.23
N PRO A 262 9.57 5.49 6.10
CA PRO A 262 9.94 5.20 7.50
C PRO A 262 11.23 4.40 7.67
N THR A 263 11.59 3.57 6.68
CA THR A 263 12.81 2.76 6.69
C THR A 263 13.98 3.38 5.90
N ALA A 264 13.81 4.62 5.38
CA ALA A 264 14.82 5.25 4.55
C ALA A 264 16.03 5.72 5.38
N PRO A 265 17.27 5.56 4.86
CA PRO A 265 18.47 6.05 5.53
C PRO A 265 18.48 7.60 5.66
N ALA A 266 18.95 8.11 6.80
CA ALA A 266 19.06 9.57 7.06
C ALA A 266 19.95 10.32 6.05
N ARG A 267 20.85 9.64 5.34
CA ARG A 267 21.69 10.25 4.28
C ARG A 267 20.87 10.85 3.13
N TYR A 268 19.69 10.28 2.80
CA TYR A 268 18.82 10.82 1.74
C TYR A 268 18.35 12.25 2.05
N SER A 269 18.00 12.52 3.30
CA SER A 269 17.65 13.87 3.72
C SER A 269 18.82 14.84 3.61
N ARG A 270 20.05 14.38 3.88
CA ARG A 270 21.26 15.22 3.79
C ARG A 270 21.55 15.63 2.34
N ALA A 271 21.59 14.66 1.42
CA ALA A 271 21.81 14.92 -0.01
C ALA A 271 20.74 15.91 -0.56
N LEU A 272 19.50 15.74 -0.11
CA LEU A 272 18.40 16.61 -0.53
C LEU A 272 18.50 18.04 0.02
N HIS A 273 19.07 18.25 1.23
CA HIS A 273 19.37 19.59 1.74
C HIS A 273 20.40 20.34 0.89
N GLU A 274 21.45 19.65 0.43
CA GLU A 274 22.44 20.22 -0.46
C GLU A 274 21.83 20.62 -1.82
N GLU A 275 20.94 19.79 -2.35
CA GLU A 275 20.22 20.10 -3.59
C GLU A 275 19.27 21.29 -3.41
N ALA A 276 18.55 21.35 -2.29
CA ALA A 276 17.64 22.44 -1.98
C ALA A 276 18.39 23.80 -1.89
N ALA A 277 19.56 23.79 -1.27
CA ALA A 277 20.42 24.98 -1.20
C ALA A 277 20.86 25.45 -2.59
N ARG A 278 21.24 24.50 -3.48
CA ARG A 278 21.60 24.81 -4.88
C ARG A 278 20.41 25.36 -5.68
N ALA A 279 19.23 24.81 -5.45
CA ALA A 279 18.00 25.23 -6.13
C ALA A 279 17.38 26.54 -5.55
N GLY A 280 17.88 27.04 -4.42
CA GLY A 280 17.32 28.20 -3.73
C GLY A 280 15.90 27.93 -3.16
N VAL A 281 15.67 26.72 -2.65
CA VAL A 281 14.40 26.24 -2.10
C VAL A 281 14.54 25.97 -0.61
N ALA A 282 13.54 26.37 0.18
CA ALA A 282 13.47 26.01 1.59
C ALA A 282 12.99 24.55 1.72
N LEU A 283 13.81 23.69 2.33
CA LEU A 283 13.50 22.28 2.56
C LEU A 283 13.21 22.02 4.03
N THR A 284 12.07 21.38 4.30
CA THR A 284 11.73 20.83 5.61
C THR A 284 11.62 19.31 5.49
N VAL A 285 12.26 18.55 6.38
CA VAL A 285 12.12 17.10 6.43
C VAL A 285 11.04 16.74 7.45
N LEU A 286 10.01 16.05 6.99
CA LEU A 286 8.93 15.53 7.83
C LEU A 286 9.19 14.05 8.14
N ASP A 287 10.11 13.81 9.05
CA ASP A 287 10.40 12.48 9.57
C ASP A 287 9.50 12.11 10.76
N GLY A 288 9.62 10.86 11.23
CA GLY A 288 8.92 10.38 12.42
C GLY A 288 7.54 9.76 12.18
N PRO A 289 6.75 9.58 13.27
CA PRO A 289 5.58 8.69 13.32
C PRO A 289 4.30 9.29 12.73
N LEU A 290 4.40 9.97 11.59
CA LEU A 290 3.27 10.64 10.93
C LEU A 290 2.96 9.98 9.58
N LEU A 291 1.68 9.84 9.24
CA LEU A 291 1.25 9.53 7.88
C LEU A 291 1.41 10.76 6.96
N ALA A 292 1.60 10.52 5.67
CA ALA A 292 1.55 11.59 4.65
C ALA A 292 0.17 12.26 4.61
N GLU A 293 -0.88 11.50 4.83
CA GLU A 293 -2.26 11.93 4.89
C GLU A 293 -2.51 12.94 6.00
N THR A 294 -1.80 12.84 7.12
CA THR A 294 -1.82 13.84 8.19
C THR A 294 -1.35 15.21 7.67
N PHE A 295 -0.30 15.21 6.83
CA PHE A 295 0.17 16.42 6.20
C PHE A 295 -0.85 16.98 5.19
N TYR A 296 -1.51 16.13 4.41
CA TYR A 296 -2.56 16.58 3.47
C TYR A 296 -3.72 17.25 4.19
N GLU A 297 -4.19 16.65 5.29
CA GLU A 297 -5.31 17.18 6.07
C GLU A 297 -4.96 18.52 6.73
N ARG A 298 -3.76 18.64 7.30
CA ARG A 298 -3.35 19.79 8.12
C ARG A 298 -2.74 20.93 7.34
N CYS A 299 -1.90 20.63 6.34
CA CYS A 299 -1.06 21.60 5.66
C CYS A 299 -1.51 21.89 4.21
N ARG A 300 -2.31 21.02 3.60
CA ARG A 300 -2.87 21.16 2.24
C ARG A 300 -1.81 21.56 1.20
N PRO A 301 -0.84 20.69 0.88
CA PRO A 301 0.19 21.03 -0.09
C PRO A 301 -0.43 21.37 -1.44
N HIS A 302 0.25 22.22 -2.22
CA HIS A 302 -0.20 22.61 -3.57
C HIS A 302 0.21 21.58 -4.63
N LEU A 303 1.16 20.70 -4.29
CA LEU A 303 1.67 19.64 -5.17
C LEU A 303 2.18 18.48 -4.33
N VAL A 304 1.91 17.25 -4.77
CA VAL A 304 2.58 16.04 -4.26
C VAL A 304 3.37 15.40 -5.38
N VAL A 305 4.65 15.15 -5.16
CA VAL A 305 5.56 14.52 -6.12
C VAL A 305 6.04 13.19 -5.55
N GLY A 306 6.03 12.16 -6.37
CA GLY A 306 6.55 10.84 -6.00
C GLY A 306 6.89 10.01 -7.22
N CYS A 307 7.34 8.77 -7.01
CA CYS A 307 7.55 7.83 -8.11
C CYS A 307 6.29 6.97 -8.35
N PHE A 308 5.82 6.22 -7.35
CA PHE A 308 4.59 5.40 -7.44
C PHE A 308 3.94 5.11 -6.08
N SER A 309 4.14 5.96 -5.11
CA SER A 309 3.52 5.82 -3.78
C SER A 309 2.00 5.85 -3.84
N THR A 310 1.33 4.96 -3.12
CA THR A 310 -0.12 4.98 -2.92
C THR A 310 -0.59 6.35 -2.39
N ALA A 311 0.20 6.99 -1.54
CA ALA A 311 -0.10 8.30 -0.97
C ALA A 311 -0.30 9.41 -2.03
N MET A 312 0.26 9.27 -3.24
CA MET A 312 -0.01 10.20 -4.35
C MET A 312 -1.48 10.15 -4.76
N LEU A 313 -2.03 8.94 -4.93
CA LEU A 313 -3.44 8.80 -5.32
C LEU A 313 -4.37 9.11 -4.14
N THR A 314 -3.97 8.83 -2.91
CA THR A 314 -4.69 9.32 -1.72
C THR A 314 -4.79 10.85 -1.73
N ALA A 315 -3.67 11.56 -2.01
CA ALA A 315 -3.66 13.02 -2.13
C ALA A 315 -4.63 13.52 -3.21
N ALA A 316 -4.61 12.88 -4.37
CA ALA A 316 -5.45 13.30 -5.50
C ALA A 316 -6.94 13.00 -5.24
N VAL A 317 -7.28 11.76 -4.87
CA VAL A 317 -8.67 11.28 -4.77
C VAL A 317 -9.38 11.85 -3.55
N TYR A 318 -8.73 11.82 -2.39
CA TYR A 318 -9.38 12.21 -1.14
C TYR A 318 -9.20 13.69 -0.77
N TYR A 319 -8.15 14.33 -1.28
CA TYR A 319 -7.84 15.73 -0.91
C TYR A 319 -7.87 16.70 -2.09
N GLY A 320 -7.99 16.20 -3.33
CA GLY A 320 -8.00 17.03 -4.53
C GLY A 320 -6.67 17.77 -4.75
N VAL A 321 -5.57 17.25 -4.23
CA VAL A 321 -4.25 17.84 -4.37
C VAL A 321 -3.65 17.42 -5.72
N PRO A 322 -3.12 18.36 -6.51
CA PRO A 322 -2.38 18.05 -7.72
C PRO A 322 -1.19 17.13 -7.44
N VAL A 323 -0.97 16.17 -8.34
CA VAL A 323 0.12 15.19 -8.23
C VAL A 323 0.97 15.19 -9.50
N ALA A 324 2.24 14.82 -9.35
CA ALA A 324 3.15 14.61 -10.45
C ALA A 324 4.11 13.45 -10.14
N ARG A 325 4.49 12.69 -11.16
CA ARG A 325 5.45 11.58 -11.04
C ARG A 325 6.83 11.96 -11.53
N VAL A 326 7.86 11.27 -11.02
CA VAL A 326 9.24 11.35 -11.47
C VAL A 326 9.85 9.95 -11.47
N GLY A 327 10.51 9.58 -12.56
CA GLY A 327 11.34 8.37 -12.64
C GLY A 327 10.59 7.05 -12.81
N THR A 328 9.29 7.03 -13.01
CA THR A 328 8.46 5.83 -13.13
C THR A 328 8.92 4.90 -14.24
N GLU A 329 9.25 5.43 -15.43
CA GLU A 329 9.74 4.63 -16.58
C GLU A 329 11.06 3.93 -16.27
N THR A 330 12.00 4.63 -15.60
CA THR A 330 13.26 4.04 -15.18
C THR A 330 13.06 2.87 -14.22
N VAL A 331 12.16 3.03 -13.26
CA VAL A 331 11.85 1.98 -12.29
C VAL A 331 11.13 0.81 -12.96
N LEU A 332 10.18 1.06 -13.87
CA LEU A 332 9.52 0.01 -14.66
C LEU A 332 10.50 -0.83 -15.46
N ALA A 333 11.48 -0.18 -16.12
CA ALA A 333 12.49 -0.85 -16.93
C ALA A 333 13.43 -1.77 -16.10
N ARG A 334 13.65 -1.44 -14.83
CA ARG A 334 14.52 -2.20 -13.92
C ARG A 334 13.79 -3.22 -13.07
N LEU A 335 12.46 -3.17 -13.06
CA LEU A 335 11.67 -4.02 -12.19
C LEU A 335 11.71 -5.48 -12.64
N THR A 336 12.39 -6.32 -11.87
CA THR A 336 12.55 -7.76 -12.10
C THR A 336 12.16 -8.56 -10.85
N PRO A 337 11.61 -9.77 -11.01
CA PRO A 337 11.09 -10.35 -12.26
C PRO A 337 9.86 -9.58 -12.78
N TYR A 338 9.37 -9.92 -13.99
CA TYR A 338 8.17 -9.25 -14.54
C TYR A 338 6.96 -9.35 -13.63
N GLU A 339 6.84 -10.41 -12.86
CA GLU A 339 5.79 -10.71 -11.89
C GLU A 339 5.87 -9.89 -10.59
N ASN A 340 6.86 -8.99 -10.46
CA ASN A 340 7.00 -8.15 -9.27
C ASN A 340 5.74 -7.30 -9.05
N SER A 341 5.14 -7.40 -7.86
CA SER A 341 3.86 -6.77 -7.54
C SER A 341 3.87 -5.23 -7.64
N ASN A 342 5.04 -4.59 -7.56
CA ASN A 342 5.17 -3.15 -7.77
C ASN A 342 4.91 -2.72 -9.22
N ARG A 343 4.86 -3.66 -10.17
CA ARG A 343 4.58 -3.35 -11.58
C ARG A 343 3.21 -2.71 -11.77
N ILE A 344 2.20 -3.20 -11.06
CA ILE A 344 0.84 -2.66 -11.17
C ILE A 344 0.74 -1.23 -10.62
N PRO A 345 1.21 -0.91 -9.40
CA PRO A 345 1.29 0.48 -8.93
C PRO A 345 2.02 1.41 -9.90
N LEU A 346 3.18 0.96 -10.40
CA LEU A 346 3.96 1.72 -11.39
C LEU A 346 3.16 1.96 -12.68
N THR A 347 2.51 0.93 -13.21
CA THR A 347 1.68 1.04 -14.44
C THR A 347 0.53 2.02 -14.24
N ILE A 348 -0.15 1.98 -13.09
CA ILE A 348 -1.26 2.88 -12.78
C ILE A 348 -0.77 4.33 -12.69
N VAL A 349 0.29 4.57 -11.92
CA VAL A 349 0.85 5.92 -11.74
C VAL A 349 1.41 6.46 -13.04
N ASP A 350 2.14 5.65 -13.81
CA ASP A 350 2.69 6.03 -15.10
C ASP A 350 1.62 6.49 -16.09
N HIS A 351 0.48 5.80 -16.09
CA HIS A 351 -0.64 6.11 -17.00
C HIS A 351 -1.50 7.30 -16.53
N LEU A 352 -1.69 7.47 -15.22
CA LEU A 352 -2.63 8.47 -14.67
C LEU A 352 -1.98 9.79 -14.29
N VAL A 353 -0.73 9.77 -13.84
CA VAL A 353 -0.10 10.92 -13.21
C VAL A 353 0.86 11.59 -14.18
N PRO A 354 0.72 12.93 -14.39
CA PRO A 354 1.62 13.66 -15.26
C PRO A 354 3.09 13.52 -14.86
N ASP A 355 3.95 13.36 -15.85
CA ASP A 355 5.39 13.35 -15.63
C ASP A 355 5.90 14.79 -15.48
N LEU A 356 6.45 15.09 -14.30
CA LEU A 356 6.94 16.42 -13.95
C LEU A 356 8.11 16.87 -14.85
N GLU A 357 8.92 15.92 -15.32
CA GLU A 357 10.10 16.20 -16.13
C GLU A 357 9.77 16.40 -17.62
N SER A 358 8.60 15.97 -18.06
CA SER A 358 8.12 16.23 -19.43
C SER A 358 7.63 17.67 -19.65
N GLY A 359 7.56 18.47 -18.58
CA GLY A 359 6.95 19.81 -18.60
C GLY A 359 5.42 19.76 -18.57
N ALA A 360 4.81 18.59 -18.40
CA ALA A 360 3.37 18.48 -18.19
C ALA A 360 2.95 19.17 -16.88
N ALA A 361 1.86 19.90 -16.90
CA ALA A 361 1.34 20.53 -15.70
C ALA A 361 0.89 19.47 -14.68
N PRO A 362 1.29 19.58 -13.40
CA PRO A 362 0.73 18.77 -12.33
C PRO A 362 -0.80 18.86 -12.31
N GLY A 363 -1.46 17.76 -11.97
CA GLY A 363 -2.93 17.74 -12.01
C GLY A 363 -3.53 16.73 -11.03
N VAL A 364 -4.81 16.92 -10.75
CA VAL A 364 -5.62 15.88 -10.10
C VAL A 364 -6.08 14.96 -11.22
N PRO A 365 -5.76 13.66 -11.20
CA PRO A 365 -6.33 12.71 -12.15
C PRO A 365 -7.85 12.82 -12.11
N GLY A 366 -8.43 13.16 -13.26
CA GLY A 366 -9.87 13.28 -13.41
C GLY A 366 -10.58 11.92 -13.47
N THR A 367 -11.57 11.79 -14.36
CA THR A 367 -12.19 10.49 -14.62
C THR A 367 -11.14 9.50 -15.11
N THR A 368 -11.13 8.29 -14.52
CA THR A 368 -10.22 7.21 -14.91
C THR A 368 -10.33 6.95 -16.41
N PRO A 369 -9.23 7.07 -17.19
CA PRO A 369 -9.26 6.85 -18.62
C PRO A 369 -9.76 5.45 -18.96
N ALA A 370 -10.60 5.33 -19.99
CA ALA A 370 -11.10 4.03 -20.44
C ALA A 370 -9.97 3.06 -20.89
N THR A 371 -8.79 3.58 -21.15
CA THR A 371 -7.58 2.84 -21.54
C THR A 371 -6.89 2.16 -20.36
N LEU A 372 -7.04 2.67 -19.13
CA LEU A 372 -6.32 2.15 -17.96
C LEU A 372 -6.74 0.73 -17.57
N ALA A 373 -8.04 0.44 -17.51
CA ALA A 373 -8.51 -0.87 -17.11
C ALA A 373 -8.01 -2.00 -18.05
N PRO A 374 -8.09 -1.85 -19.40
CA PRO A 374 -7.48 -2.79 -20.33
C PRO A 374 -5.97 -2.91 -20.17
N LEU A 375 -5.24 -1.82 -19.92
CA LEU A 375 -3.80 -1.83 -19.68
C LEU A 375 -3.44 -2.64 -18.43
N VAL A 376 -4.06 -2.33 -17.29
CA VAL A 376 -3.81 -3.04 -16.03
C VAL A 376 -4.13 -4.54 -16.13
N ARG A 377 -5.21 -4.89 -16.84
CA ARG A 377 -5.58 -6.29 -17.07
C ARG A 377 -4.60 -7.00 -18.00
N ALA A 378 -4.11 -6.32 -19.04
CA ALA A 378 -3.09 -6.87 -19.93
C ALA A 378 -1.75 -7.08 -19.21
N VAL A 379 -1.30 -6.11 -18.39
CA VAL A 379 -0.11 -6.28 -17.55
C VAL A 379 -0.34 -7.40 -16.55
N GLY A 380 -1.49 -7.45 -15.89
CA GLY A 380 -1.87 -8.53 -14.95
C GLY A 380 -1.85 -9.91 -15.59
N TYR A 381 -2.38 -10.05 -16.81
CA TYR A 381 -2.24 -11.29 -17.58
C TYR A 381 -0.79 -11.65 -17.83
N CYS A 382 0.01 -10.70 -18.31
CA CYS A 382 1.43 -10.93 -18.55
C CYS A 382 2.21 -11.27 -17.26
N MET A 383 1.77 -10.82 -16.10
CA MET A 383 2.32 -11.24 -14.81
C MET A 383 1.92 -12.67 -14.43
N ARG A 384 0.64 -13.04 -14.61
CA ARG A 384 0.09 -14.33 -14.14
C ARG A 384 -0.85 -14.96 -15.18
N PRO A 385 -0.32 -15.44 -16.33
CA PRO A 385 -1.13 -15.94 -17.43
C PRO A 385 -1.95 -17.19 -17.06
N THR A 386 -1.41 -18.05 -16.20
CA THR A 386 -2.09 -19.28 -15.74
C THR A 386 -3.22 -19.01 -14.77
N ALA A 387 -3.12 -17.94 -13.98
CA ALA A 387 -4.16 -17.53 -13.03
C ALA A 387 -5.35 -16.84 -13.74
N HIS A 388 -5.08 -16.15 -14.85
CA HIS A 388 -6.08 -15.37 -15.58
C HIS A 388 -6.15 -15.71 -17.07
N PRO A 389 -6.33 -16.98 -17.46
CA PRO A 389 -6.32 -17.39 -18.88
C PRO A 389 -7.39 -16.66 -19.72
N GLY A 390 -8.51 -16.29 -19.10
CA GLY A 390 -9.59 -15.54 -19.76
C GLY A 390 -9.21 -14.13 -20.20
N LEU A 391 -8.11 -13.56 -19.70
CA LEU A 391 -7.65 -12.22 -20.10
C LEU A 391 -6.80 -12.23 -21.38
N ARG A 392 -6.43 -13.40 -21.92
CA ARG A 392 -5.54 -13.51 -23.07
C ARG A 392 -6.04 -12.74 -24.30
N GLU A 393 -7.31 -12.92 -24.67
CA GLU A 393 -7.88 -12.26 -25.84
C GLU A 393 -7.96 -10.74 -25.69
N GLU A 394 -8.29 -10.27 -24.49
CA GLU A 394 -8.31 -8.83 -24.18
C GLU A 394 -6.91 -8.25 -24.25
N THR A 395 -5.92 -8.98 -23.74
CA THR A 395 -4.50 -8.60 -23.81
C THR A 395 -4.02 -8.48 -25.25
N VAL A 396 -4.34 -9.47 -26.11
CA VAL A 396 -3.98 -9.41 -27.54
C VAL A 396 -4.60 -8.17 -28.20
N ARG A 397 -5.88 -7.90 -27.97
CA ARG A 397 -6.57 -6.72 -28.50
C ARG A 397 -5.98 -5.41 -27.99
N HIS A 398 -5.52 -5.38 -26.74
CA HIS A 398 -4.85 -4.20 -26.18
C HIS A 398 -3.51 -3.97 -26.87
N LEU A 399 -2.68 -5.00 -27.01
CA LEU A 399 -1.37 -4.92 -27.65
C LEU A 399 -1.44 -4.52 -29.15
N GLU A 400 -2.52 -4.93 -29.85
CA GLU A 400 -2.74 -4.53 -31.26
C GLU A 400 -3.04 -3.03 -31.42
N ARG A 401 -3.63 -2.40 -30.40
CA ARG A 401 -4.07 -1.02 -30.45
C ARG A 401 -3.11 -0.04 -29.80
N HIS A 402 -2.45 -0.49 -28.76
CA HIS A 402 -1.63 0.33 -27.86
C HIS A 402 -0.25 -0.31 -27.71
N ALA A 403 0.74 0.21 -28.43
CA ALA A 403 2.12 -0.27 -28.39
C ALA A 403 2.93 0.46 -27.30
N GLU A 404 2.47 0.39 -26.06
CA GLU A 404 3.19 0.96 -24.88
C GLU A 404 4.34 0.00 -24.48
N ALA A 405 5.43 0.01 -25.28
CA ALA A 405 6.53 -0.96 -25.20
C ALA A 405 7.19 -1.03 -23.81
N HIS A 406 7.17 0.06 -23.03
CA HIS A 406 7.76 0.09 -21.69
C HIS A 406 6.99 -0.72 -20.64
N HIS A 407 5.69 -0.98 -20.86
CA HIS A 407 4.91 -1.89 -20.01
C HIS A 407 5.05 -3.35 -20.43
N PHE A 408 5.40 -3.61 -21.70
CA PHE A 408 5.41 -4.94 -22.30
C PHE A 408 6.76 -5.24 -22.97
N PRO A 409 7.80 -5.65 -22.21
CA PRO A 409 9.08 -6.05 -22.76
C PRO A 409 8.93 -7.15 -23.81
N ALA A 410 9.66 -7.05 -24.91
CA ALA A 410 9.53 -7.95 -26.06
C ALA A 410 9.88 -9.42 -25.73
N ASP A 411 10.82 -9.64 -24.85
CA ASP A 411 11.18 -10.96 -24.31
C ASP A 411 10.00 -11.59 -23.57
N ARG A 412 9.33 -10.83 -22.71
CA ARG A 412 8.14 -11.31 -21.99
C ARG A 412 7.00 -11.68 -22.94
N LEU A 413 6.72 -10.83 -23.92
CA LEU A 413 5.69 -11.13 -24.92
C LEU A 413 6.02 -12.41 -25.71
N THR A 414 7.29 -12.57 -26.09
CA THR A 414 7.77 -13.76 -26.81
C THR A 414 7.60 -15.02 -25.98
N GLU A 415 7.96 -14.97 -24.69
CA GLU A 415 7.78 -16.07 -23.72
C GLU A 415 6.32 -16.52 -23.63
N LEU A 416 5.38 -15.57 -23.66
CA LEU A 416 3.93 -15.81 -23.60
C LEU A 416 3.30 -16.18 -24.94
N GLY A 417 4.07 -16.25 -26.01
CA GLY A 417 3.55 -16.49 -27.37
C GLY A 417 2.61 -15.37 -27.84
N LEU A 418 2.85 -14.14 -27.40
CA LEU A 418 2.15 -12.93 -27.83
C LEU A 418 2.96 -12.23 -28.93
N ARG A 419 2.23 -11.57 -29.85
CA ARG A 419 2.92 -10.79 -30.90
C ARG A 419 3.50 -9.51 -30.30
N VAL A 420 4.77 -9.26 -30.58
CA VAL A 420 5.39 -7.96 -30.30
C VAL A 420 4.81 -6.95 -31.28
N PRO A 421 4.22 -5.83 -30.80
CA PRO A 421 3.78 -4.78 -31.70
C PRO A 421 4.96 -4.27 -32.52
N ALA A 422 4.74 -4.05 -33.84
CA ALA A 422 5.75 -3.41 -34.65
C ALA A 422 6.00 -1.99 -34.13
N ALA A 423 7.28 -1.64 -33.91
CA ALA A 423 7.63 -0.27 -33.54
C ALA A 423 7.10 0.69 -34.62
N ARG A 424 6.26 1.63 -34.22
CA ARG A 424 5.74 2.71 -35.08
C ARG A 424 6.71 3.87 -35.14
#